data_9e321699d1f25f63d7b7b5317fd51228
#
_entry.id   9e321699d1f25f63d7b7b5317fd51228
#
_cell.length_a   1.000
_cell.length_b   1.000
_cell.length_c   1.000
_cell.angle_alpha   90.00
_cell.angle_beta   90.00
_cell.angle_gamma   90.00
#
_symmetry.space_group_name_H-M   'P 1'
#
loop_
_entity.id
_entity.type
_entity.pdbx_description
1 polymer ?
#
loop_
_entity_poly.entity_id
_entity_poly.type
_entity_poly.pdbx_seq_one_letter_code
_entity_poly.pdbx_strand_id
1 'polypeptide(L)'
;SSAASDVYKRQKFSNPINGDKLFLSPEVSMKIQRVLNSDVVMVLDECTPYKIGDRPATELEAAKSMRMSLRWAKRSRDEFDRLENPNALFGIVQGGMFEHLREESLEGLKDIGFHGYAVGGLSVGEPKEDMLRIMDHIVHKLPDDRPRYLMGVGTPEDLVAGVSQGIDMFDCVMPTRNARNGWLFTRFGDVKLKNSRYRNDLRPLDPSCNCYTCRNFTRAYLHHLHKVGEILGARLNTIHNLSFYLQIMQEMRDSLEAGTFEAWKKQFAEDRARGVE
;
A
#
# COMPACT_ATOMS: atom_id res chain seq x y z
N SER A 1 -3.90 -5.29 -35.73
CA SER A 1 -5.27 -5.23 -35.19
C SER A 1 -5.38 -5.84 -33.79
N SER A 2 -4.51 -6.80 -33.40
CA SER A 2 -4.53 -7.40 -32.06
C SER A 2 -4.02 -6.46 -30.96
N ALA A 3 -3.00 -5.65 -31.24
CA ALA A 3 -2.46 -4.70 -30.27
C ALA A 3 -3.46 -3.60 -29.86
N ALA A 4 -4.30 -3.13 -30.78
CA ALA A 4 -5.32 -2.13 -30.49
C ALA A 4 -6.44 -2.68 -29.59
N SER A 5 -6.81 -3.97 -29.72
CA SER A 5 -7.86 -4.58 -28.90
C SER A 5 -7.43 -4.80 -27.43
N ASP A 6 -6.14 -5.05 -27.20
CA ASP A 6 -5.61 -5.26 -25.85
C ASP A 6 -5.43 -3.94 -25.07
N VAL A 7 -5.13 -2.84 -25.76
CA VAL A 7 -5.04 -1.49 -25.17
C VAL A 7 -6.36 -1.06 -24.52
N TYR A 8 -7.50 -1.60 -24.97
CA TYR A 8 -8.82 -1.19 -24.49
C TYR A 8 -9.47 -2.14 -23.48
N LYS A 9 -8.98 -3.38 -23.34
CA LYS A 9 -9.69 -4.41 -22.55
C LYS A 9 -9.81 -4.10 -21.06
N ARG A 10 -8.83 -3.43 -20.45
CA ARG A 10 -8.81 -3.14 -19.01
C ARG A 10 -9.26 -1.72 -18.66
N GLN A 11 -9.42 -0.85 -19.63
CA GLN A 11 -10.02 0.48 -19.46
C GLN A 11 -11.57 0.43 -19.50
N LYS A 12 -12.16 -0.68 -19.92
CA LYS A 12 -13.60 -0.88 -19.96
C LYS A 12 -14.08 -1.58 -18.70
N PHE A 13 -14.98 -0.96 -17.97
CA PHE A 13 -15.62 -1.55 -16.81
C PHE A 13 -17.09 -1.15 -16.77
N SER A 14 -17.85 -1.80 -15.89
CA SER A 14 -19.26 -1.47 -15.67
C SER A 14 -19.40 -0.73 -14.34
N ASN A 15 -20.20 0.32 -14.35
CA ASN A 15 -20.59 1.00 -13.13
C ASN A 15 -21.29 0.01 -12.19
N PRO A 16 -20.80 -0.19 -10.94
CA PRO A 16 -21.37 -1.17 -10.03
C PRO A 16 -22.78 -0.81 -9.54
N ILE A 17 -23.23 0.45 -9.73
CA ILE A 17 -24.53 0.91 -9.29
C ILE A 17 -25.62 0.66 -10.33
N ASN A 18 -25.35 0.99 -11.61
CA ASN A 18 -26.35 0.96 -12.68
C ASN A 18 -25.98 0.09 -13.87
N GLY A 19 -24.77 -0.50 -13.88
CA GLY A 19 -24.30 -1.38 -14.95
C GLY A 19 -23.81 -0.68 -16.23
N ASP A 20 -23.82 0.64 -16.30
CA ASP A 20 -23.37 1.40 -17.45
C ASP A 20 -21.94 1.06 -17.82
N LYS A 21 -21.66 0.96 -19.13
CA LYS A 21 -20.31 0.73 -19.64
C LYS A 21 -19.49 2.00 -19.55
N LEU A 22 -18.42 1.94 -18.80
CA LEU A 22 -17.49 3.04 -18.60
C LEU A 22 -16.15 2.72 -19.28
N PHE A 23 -15.51 3.77 -19.76
CA PHE A 23 -14.16 3.70 -20.32
C PHE A 23 -13.26 4.73 -19.63
N LEU A 24 -12.22 4.24 -18.95
CA LEU A 24 -11.24 5.07 -18.28
C LEU A 24 -9.96 5.12 -19.11
N SER A 25 -9.67 6.27 -19.69
CA SER A 25 -8.38 6.54 -20.34
C SER A 25 -7.44 7.31 -19.41
N PRO A 26 -6.13 7.35 -19.71
CA PRO A 26 -5.20 8.21 -18.97
C PRO A 26 -5.68 9.65 -18.86
N GLU A 27 -6.19 10.23 -19.96
CA GLU A 27 -6.68 11.62 -19.99
C GLU A 27 -7.92 11.82 -19.11
N VAL A 28 -8.85 10.85 -19.12
CA VAL A 28 -10.04 10.90 -18.26
C VAL A 28 -9.62 10.78 -16.80
N SER A 29 -8.67 9.90 -16.47
CA SER A 29 -8.14 9.76 -15.11
C SER A 29 -7.53 11.06 -14.61
N MET A 30 -6.71 11.74 -15.43
CA MET A 30 -6.11 13.02 -15.05
C MET A 30 -7.17 14.10 -14.81
N LYS A 31 -8.20 14.19 -15.65
CA LYS A 31 -9.31 15.14 -15.46
C LYS A 31 -10.08 14.88 -14.15
N ILE A 32 -10.37 13.61 -13.86
CA ILE A 32 -11.06 13.23 -12.61
C ILE A 32 -10.21 13.67 -11.39
N GLN A 33 -8.94 13.30 -11.37
CA GLN A 33 -8.05 13.64 -10.26
C GLN A 33 -7.84 15.16 -10.11
N ARG A 34 -7.84 15.91 -11.25
CA ARG A 34 -7.81 17.37 -11.22
C ARG A 34 -9.06 17.96 -10.58
N VAL A 35 -10.26 17.44 -10.91
CA VAL A 35 -11.53 17.89 -10.33
C VAL A 35 -11.62 17.53 -8.84
N LEU A 36 -11.13 16.35 -8.45
CA LEU A 36 -11.03 15.96 -7.04
C LEU A 36 -9.98 16.74 -6.26
N ASN A 37 -9.12 17.47 -6.94
CA ASN A 37 -8.01 18.24 -6.37
C ASN A 37 -7.07 17.38 -5.51
N SER A 38 -6.73 16.17 -6.01
CA SER A 38 -5.83 15.25 -5.31
C SER A 38 -4.44 15.86 -5.18
N ASP A 39 -3.88 15.91 -3.97
CA ASP A 39 -2.52 16.41 -3.71
C ASP A 39 -1.46 15.60 -4.44
N VAL A 40 -1.65 14.27 -4.51
CA VAL A 40 -0.85 13.34 -5.30
C VAL A 40 -1.74 12.69 -6.35
N VAL A 41 -1.41 12.92 -7.61
CA VAL A 41 -2.06 12.36 -8.79
C VAL A 41 -1.27 11.15 -9.25
N MET A 42 -1.93 10.01 -9.45
CA MET A 42 -1.30 8.79 -9.94
C MET A 42 -1.56 8.60 -11.43
N VAL A 43 -0.53 8.21 -12.18
CA VAL A 43 -0.72 7.79 -13.57
C VAL A 43 -1.68 6.58 -13.65
N LEU A 44 -2.39 6.43 -14.76
CA LEU A 44 -3.12 5.20 -15.02
C LEU A 44 -2.13 4.10 -15.40
N ASP A 45 -2.21 2.96 -14.73
CA ASP A 45 -1.35 1.81 -14.96
C ASP A 45 -2.12 0.50 -15.12
N GLU A 46 -1.42 -0.55 -15.49
CA GLU A 46 -1.91 -1.93 -15.45
C GLU A 46 -1.00 -2.78 -14.58
N CYS A 47 -1.57 -3.31 -13.50
CA CYS A 47 -0.90 -4.26 -12.63
C CYS A 47 -1.05 -5.68 -13.18
N THR A 48 0.08 -6.34 -13.51
CA THR A 48 0.08 -7.76 -13.84
C THR A 48 -0.16 -8.57 -12.56
N PRO A 49 -1.20 -9.43 -12.49
CA PRO A 49 -1.39 -10.29 -11.33
C PRO A 49 -0.25 -11.31 -11.25
N TYR A 50 0.11 -11.73 -10.01
CA TYR A 50 1.12 -12.77 -9.81
C TYR A 50 0.75 -14.09 -10.50
N LYS A 51 -0.54 -14.46 -10.49
CA LYS A 51 -1.08 -15.64 -11.19
C LYS A 51 -2.14 -15.24 -12.20
N ILE A 52 -2.12 -15.90 -13.36
CA ILE A 52 -3.15 -15.86 -14.39
C ILE A 52 -3.79 -17.27 -14.46
N GLY A 53 -4.99 -17.40 -13.89
CA GLY A 53 -5.57 -18.71 -13.59
C GLY A 53 -4.71 -19.43 -12.53
N ASP A 54 -4.30 -20.66 -12.82
CA ASP A 54 -3.54 -21.50 -11.87
C ASP A 54 -2.02 -21.42 -12.05
N ARG A 55 -1.51 -20.63 -13.00
CA ARG A 55 -0.08 -20.49 -13.29
C ARG A 55 0.45 -19.09 -12.96
N PRO A 56 1.73 -18.93 -12.65
CA PRO A 56 2.39 -17.64 -12.58
C PRO A 56 2.28 -16.88 -13.92
N ALA A 57 2.23 -15.55 -13.84
CA ALA A 57 2.33 -14.71 -15.04
C ALA A 57 3.67 -14.91 -15.70
N THR A 58 3.68 -15.02 -17.02
CA THR A 58 4.90 -15.13 -17.82
C THR A 58 5.58 -13.78 -17.98
N GLU A 59 6.87 -13.81 -18.27
CA GLU A 59 7.64 -12.61 -18.55
C GLU A 59 7.05 -11.80 -19.73
N LEU A 60 6.60 -12.49 -20.78
CA LEU A 60 5.97 -11.85 -21.94
C LEU A 60 4.69 -11.10 -21.56
N GLU A 61 3.87 -11.67 -20.68
CA GLU A 61 2.65 -11.03 -20.16
C GLU A 61 2.99 -9.81 -19.30
N ALA A 62 3.97 -9.93 -18.40
CA ALA A 62 4.44 -8.83 -17.59
C ALA A 62 5.06 -7.71 -18.44
N ALA A 63 5.89 -8.03 -19.43
CA ALA A 63 6.49 -7.06 -20.34
C ALA A 63 5.43 -6.29 -21.15
N LYS A 64 4.41 -7.01 -21.66
CA LYS A 64 3.32 -6.39 -22.43
C LYS A 64 2.52 -5.41 -21.58
N SER A 65 2.17 -5.80 -20.35
CA SER A 65 1.44 -4.97 -19.40
C SER A 65 2.28 -3.75 -18.98
N MET A 66 3.54 -3.95 -18.61
CA MET A 66 4.46 -2.90 -18.20
C MET A 66 4.64 -1.84 -19.32
N ARG A 67 4.93 -2.28 -20.55
CA ARG A 67 5.08 -1.35 -21.69
C ARG A 67 3.80 -0.62 -22.05
N MET A 68 2.62 -1.21 -21.76
CA MET A 68 1.34 -0.50 -21.86
C MET A 68 1.23 0.57 -20.77
N SER A 69 1.61 0.26 -19.54
CA SER A 69 1.65 1.22 -18.44
C SER A 69 2.58 2.40 -18.74
N LEU A 70 3.75 2.17 -19.35
CA LEU A 70 4.65 3.25 -19.79
C LEU A 70 3.99 4.18 -20.82
N ARG A 71 3.28 3.62 -21.82
CA ARG A 71 2.54 4.44 -22.80
C ARG A 71 1.44 5.26 -22.12
N TRP A 72 0.76 4.68 -21.13
CA TRP A 72 -0.26 5.40 -20.36
C TRP A 72 0.34 6.44 -19.42
N ALA A 73 1.51 6.18 -18.85
CA ALA A 73 2.25 7.15 -18.04
C ALA A 73 2.61 8.40 -18.86
N LYS A 74 3.11 8.21 -20.11
CA LYS A 74 3.37 9.35 -21.02
C LYS A 74 2.12 10.15 -21.32
N ARG A 75 1.01 9.49 -21.65
CA ARG A 75 -0.28 10.15 -21.92
C ARG A 75 -0.83 10.87 -20.67
N SER A 76 -0.66 10.25 -19.49
CA SER A 76 -1.03 10.89 -18.23
C SER A 76 -0.22 12.14 -17.97
N ARG A 77 1.11 12.11 -18.22
CA ARG A 77 1.99 13.27 -18.10
C ARG A 77 1.55 14.39 -19.03
N ASP A 78 1.32 14.08 -20.31
CA ASP A 78 0.93 15.08 -21.30
C ASP A 78 -0.40 15.77 -20.94
N GLU A 79 -1.39 15.00 -20.49
CA GLU A 79 -2.69 15.55 -20.08
C GLU A 79 -2.60 16.31 -18.75
N PHE A 80 -1.80 15.84 -17.80
CA PHE A 80 -1.54 16.54 -16.52
C PHE A 80 -0.98 17.93 -16.77
N ASP A 81 0.02 18.06 -17.67
CA ASP A 81 0.63 19.34 -18.05
C ASP A 81 -0.37 20.24 -18.80
N ARG A 82 -1.15 19.65 -19.74
CA ARG A 82 -2.19 20.39 -20.46
C ARG A 82 -3.28 20.96 -19.55
N LEU A 83 -3.56 20.28 -18.42
CA LEU A 83 -4.53 20.72 -17.42
C LEU A 83 -3.95 21.75 -16.42
N GLU A 84 -2.68 22.11 -16.56
CA GLU A 84 -1.96 22.99 -15.62
C GLU A 84 -2.23 22.59 -14.16
N ASN A 85 -2.11 21.26 -13.87
CA ASN A 85 -2.41 20.77 -12.54
C ASN A 85 -1.28 21.18 -11.57
N PRO A 86 -1.58 21.94 -10.47
CA PRO A 86 -0.56 22.42 -9.55
C PRO A 86 -0.05 21.37 -8.56
N ASN A 87 -0.65 20.17 -8.54
CA ASN A 87 -0.35 19.12 -7.58
C ASN A 87 0.80 18.21 -8.08
N ALA A 88 1.18 17.20 -7.32
CA ALA A 88 2.24 16.27 -7.71
C ALA A 88 1.72 15.12 -8.58
N LEU A 89 2.43 14.76 -9.65
CA LEU A 89 2.15 13.57 -10.46
C LEU A 89 3.19 12.49 -10.19
N PHE A 90 2.75 11.27 -9.87
CA PHE A 90 3.62 10.12 -9.61
C PHE A 90 3.54 9.09 -10.73
N GLY A 91 4.72 8.62 -11.16
CA GLY A 91 4.87 7.45 -12.05
C GLY A 91 4.82 6.15 -11.27
N ILE A 92 4.39 5.06 -11.91
CA ILE A 92 4.27 3.74 -11.28
C ILE A 92 5.16 2.73 -11.99
N VAL A 93 6.17 2.21 -11.30
CA VAL A 93 7.05 1.15 -11.79
C VAL A 93 6.32 -0.18 -11.77
N GLN A 94 6.15 -0.80 -12.93
CA GLN A 94 5.58 -2.13 -13.14
C GLN A 94 6.63 -3.09 -13.69
N GLY A 95 6.32 -4.38 -13.87
CA GLY A 95 7.26 -5.37 -14.41
C GLY A 95 7.12 -6.76 -13.77
N GLY A 96 6.08 -6.97 -12.95
CA GLY A 96 5.87 -8.24 -12.24
C GLY A 96 7.05 -8.60 -11.34
N MET A 97 7.44 -9.89 -11.34
CA MET A 97 8.57 -10.40 -10.55
C MET A 97 9.88 -10.46 -11.36
N PHE A 98 9.98 -9.68 -12.46
CA PHE A 98 11.12 -9.68 -13.37
C PHE A 98 11.95 -8.40 -13.21
N GLU A 99 13.14 -8.53 -12.67
CA GLU A 99 14.02 -7.42 -12.29
C GLU A 99 14.35 -6.49 -13.47
N HIS A 100 14.75 -7.05 -14.61
CA HIS A 100 15.08 -6.27 -15.81
C HIS A 100 13.86 -5.51 -16.38
N LEU A 101 12.64 -6.05 -16.24
CA LEU A 101 11.41 -5.32 -16.64
C LEU A 101 11.11 -4.17 -15.69
N ARG A 102 11.43 -4.31 -14.40
CA ARG A 102 11.35 -3.22 -13.43
C ARG A 102 12.33 -2.10 -13.77
N GLU A 103 13.53 -2.45 -14.19
CA GLU A 103 14.53 -1.48 -14.67
C GLU A 103 14.06 -0.77 -15.94
N GLU A 104 13.59 -1.52 -16.97
CA GLU A 104 13.03 -0.93 -18.20
C GLU A 104 11.89 0.03 -17.86
N SER A 105 11.00 -0.35 -16.93
CA SER A 105 9.90 0.50 -16.48
C SER A 105 10.41 1.78 -15.82
N LEU A 106 11.35 1.66 -14.89
CA LEU A 106 11.90 2.81 -14.16
C LEU A 106 12.62 3.79 -15.11
N GLU A 107 13.47 3.30 -16.00
CA GLU A 107 14.18 4.17 -16.95
C GLU A 107 13.18 4.92 -17.86
N GLY A 108 12.18 4.21 -18.41
CA GLY A 108 11.14 4.87 -19.20
C GLY A 108 10.34 5.92 -18.41
N LEU A 109 10.11 5.71 -17.11
CA LEU A 109 9.46 6.71 -16.25
C LEU A 109 10.38 7.90 -15.94
N LYS A 110 11.68 7.67 -15.74
CA LYS A 110 12.67 8.75 -15.57
C LYS A 110 12.74 9.65 -16.81
N ASP A 111 12.72 9.05 -18.00
CA ASP A 111 12.73 9.79 -19.28
C ASP A 111 11.50 10.69 -19.44
N ILE A 112 10.32 10.24 -18.95
CA ILE A 112 9.08 11.03 -18.95
C ILE A 112 9.15 12.14 -17.89
N GLY A 113 9.68 11.85 -16.71
CA GLY A 113 9.83 12.78 -15.58
C GLY A 113 8.57 12.91 -14.70
N PHE A 114 8.72 12.61 -13.41
CA PHE A 114 7.63 12.66 -12.43
C PHE A 114 8.08 13.37 -11.14
N HIS A 115 7.10 13.84 -10.35
CA HIS A 115 7.35 14.47 -9.05
C HIS A 115 7.65 13.43 -7.95
N GLY A 116 7.26 12.17 -8.15
CA GLY A 116 7.55 11.04 -7.29
C GLY A 116 7.39 9.73 -8.06
N TYR A 117 7.86 8.63 -7.47
CA TYR A 117 7.86 7.32 -8.09
C TYR A 117 7.26 6.27 -7.14
N ALA A 118 6.29 5.53 -7.66
CA ALA A 118 5.67 4.44 -6.94
C ALA A 118 6.17 3.08 -7.45
N VAL A 119 6.27 2.11 -6.56
CA VAL A 119 6.48 0.69 -6.89
C VAL A 119 5.13 0.00 -6.81
N GLY A 120 4.57 -0.33 -7.97
CA GLY A 120 3.31 -1.04 -8.09
C GLY A 120 3.48 -2.54 -8.36
N GLY A 121 2.37 -3.28 -8.38
CA GLY A 121 2.38 -4.71 -8.72
C GLY A 121 3.13 -5.60 -7.74
N LEU A 122 3.19 -5.21 -6.48
CA LEU A 122 3.61 -6.02 -5.33
C LEU A 122 2.42 -6.21 -4.39
N SER A 123 2.49 -7.21 -3.50
CA SER A 123 1.37 -7.61 -2.61
C SER A 123 0.11 -8.04 -3.40
N VAL A 124 0.32 -8.70 -4.54
CA VAL A 124 -0.74 -9.20 -5.45
C VAL A 124 -0.84 -10.73 -5.45
N GLY A 125 -0.33 -11.38 -4.39
CA GLY A 125 -0.39 -12.83 -4.17
C GLY A 125 0.94 -13.58 -4.36
N GLU A 126 2.04 -12.87 -4.55
CA GLU A 126 3.38 -13.43 -4.58
C GLU A 126 3.84 -13.85 -3.16
N PRO A 127 4.82 -14.80 -3.06
CA PRO A 127 5.54 -15.07 -1.81
C PRO A 127 6.26 -13.80 -1.30
N LYS A 128 6.38 -13.69 0.03
CA LYS A 128 7.02 -12.52 0.65
C LYS A 128 8.49 -12.36 0.21
N GLU A 129 9.16 -13.45 -0.01
CA GLU A 129 10.56 -13.50 -0.47
C GLU A 129 10.71 -12.84 -1.85
N ASP A 130 9.77 -13.08 -2.77
CA ASP A 130 9.75 -12.46 -4.09
C ASP A 130 9.50 -10.95 -4.00
N MET A 131 8.57 -10.52 -3.16
CA MET A 131 8.31 -9.11 -2.90
C MET A 131 9.58 -8.40 -2.38
N LEU A 132 10.24 -8.98 -1.37
CA LEU A 132 11.45 -8.41 -0.78
C LEU A 132 12.60 -8.36 -1.78
N ARG A 133 12.80 -9.42 -2.58
CA ARG A 133 13.80 -9.47 -3.65
C ARG A 133 13.61 -8.35 -4.68
N ILE A 134 12.37 -8.15 -5.13
CA ILE A 134 12.08 -7.06 -6.09
C ILE A 134 12.28 -5.70 -5.44
N MET A 135 11.88 -5.51 -4.20
CA MET A 135 12.10 -4.25 -3.48
C MET A 135 13.60 -3.95 -3.35
N ASP A 136 14.39 -4.93 -2.91
CA ASP A 136 15.84 -4.81 -2.78
C ASP A 136 16.51 -4.43 -4.10
N HIS A 137 16.00 -5.00 -5.21
CA HIS A 137 16.52 -4.74 -6.54
C HIS A 137 16.20 -3.34 -7.08
N ILE A 138 15.00 -2.82 -6.82
CA ILE A 138 14.51 -1.62 -7.54
C ILE A 138 14.52 -0.33 -6.70
N VAL A 139 14.30 -0.41 -5.37
CA VAL A 139 14.07 0.79 -4.57
C VAL A 139 15.29 1.72 -4.56
N HIS A 140 16.50 1.17 -4.44
CA HIS A 140 17.73 1.96 -4.45
C HIS A 140 18.05 2.62 -5.80
N LYS A 141 17.37 2.23 -6.89
CA LYS A 141 17.51 2.81 -8.24
C LYS A 141 16.52 3.95 -8.49
N LEU A 142 15.51 4.08 -7.63
CA LEU A 142 14.58 5.21 -7.67
C LEU A 142 15.34 6.51 -7.36
N PRO A 143 14.97 7.65 -7.96
CA PRO A 143 15.56 8.95 -7.63
C PRO A 143 15.51 9.21 -6.12
N ASP A 144 16.60 9.66 -5.53
CA ASP A 144 16.74 9.93 -4.10
C ASP A 144 16.24 11.31 -3.70
N ASP A 145 16.10 12.19 -4.67
CA ASP A 145 15.54 13.55 -4.54
C ASP A 145 14.02 13.59 -4.75
N ARG A 146 13.35 12.44 -4.87
CA ARG A 146 11.91 12.32 -5.15
C ARG A 146 11.24 11.36 -4.16
N PRO A 147 9.99 11.64 -3.74
CA PRO A 147 9.23 10.72 -2.91
C PRO A 147 9.09 9.33 -3.54
N ARG A 148 9.28 8.30 -2.72
CA ARG A 148 9.21 6.88 -3.07
C ARG A 148 8.02 6.24 -2.39
N TYR A 149 7.10 5.70 -3.16
CA TYR A 149 5.84 5.17 -2.68
C TYR A 149 5.70 3.67 -2.96
N LEU A 150 5.50 2.85 -1.93
CA LEU A 150 5.21 1.43 -2.06
C LEU A 150 3.70 1.20 -1.97
N MET A 151 3.09 0.79 -3.08
CA MET A 151 1.64 0.68 -3.21
C MET A 151 1.10 -0.63 -2.62
N GLY A 152 0.02 -0.52 -1.84
CA GLY A 152 -0.77 -1.66 -1.36
C GLY A 152 -0.14 -2.51 -0.26
N VAL A 153 0.95 -2.05 0.34
CA VAL A 153 1.72 -2.76 1.38
C VAL A 153 1.64 -1.97 2.69
N GLY A 154 1.51 -2.54 3.88
CA GLY A 154 1.53 -3.92 4.25
C GLY A 154 1.28 -4.10 5.75
N THR A 155 1.88 -5.11 6.36
CA THR A 155 1.94 -5.28 7.82
C THR A 155 2.84 -4.23 8.48
N PRO A 156 2.78 -4.05 9.81
CA PRO A 156 3.74 -3.18 10.51
C PRO A 156 5.21 -3.51 10.18
N GLU A 157 5.54 -4.79 10.07
CA GLU A 157 6.87 -5.28 9.71
C GLU A 157 7.25 -4.93 8.27
N ASP A 158 6.28 -4.95 7.34
CA ASP A 158 6.51 -4.57 5.95
C ASP A 158 6.80 -3.07 5.81
N LEU A 159 6.13 -2.22 6.61
CA LEU A 159 6.42 -0.79 6.65
C LEU A 159 7.87 -0.53 7.09
N VAL A 160 8.29 -1.21 8.18
CA VAL A 160 9.67 -1.09 8.69
C VAL A 160 10.69 -1.56 7.65
N ALA A 161 10.43 -2.69 6.98
CA ALA A 161 11.28 -3.20 5.90
C ALA A 161 11.35 -2.22 4.73
N GLY A 162 10.21 -1.65 4.31
CA GLY A 162 10.16 -0.66 3.23
C GLY A 162 10.94 0.62 3.55
N VAL A 163 10.75 1.18 4.75
CA VAL A 163 11.52 2.36 5.21
C VAL A 163 13.01 2.05 5.27
N SER A 164 13.40 0.84 5.72
CA SER A 164 14.82 0.41 5.71
C SER A 164 15.45 0.42 4.32
N GLN A 165 14.66 0.28 3.26
CA GLN A 165 15.11 0.31 1.87
C GLN A 165 14.97 1.69 1.22
N GLY A 166 14.39 2.67 1.94
CA GLY A 166 14.24 4.05 1.47
C GLY A 166 12.87 4.37 0.87
N ILE A 167 11.82 3.66 1.25
CA ILE A 167 10.43 4.00 0.93
C ILE A 167 9.91 5.06 1.91
N ASP A 168 9.24 6.09 1.40
CA ASP A 168 8.70 7.22 2.16
C ASP A 168 7.21 7.10 2.45
N MET A 169 6.44 6.47 1.53
CA MET A 169 4.97 6.48 1.53
C MET A 169 4.41 5.09 1.32
N PHE A 170 3.27 4.83 1.98
CA PHE A 170 2.54 3.56 1.90
C PHE A 170 1.04 3.81 1.89
N ASP A 171 0.29 2.93 1.24
CA ASP A 171 -1.13 2.73 1.47
C ASP A 171 -1.41 1.26 1.77
N CYS A 172 -2.40 0.99 2.60
CA CYS A 172 -2.77 -0.39 2.92
C CYS A 172 -4.20 -0.48 3.46
N VAL A 173 -4.93 -1.51 3.03
CA VAL A 173 -6.26 -1.82 3.60
C VAL A 173 -6.17 -2.57 4.92
N MET A 174 -5.01 -3.12 5.28
CA MET A 174 -4.87 -4.02 6.43
C MET A 174 -5.29 -3.38 7.76
N PRO A 175 -4.90 -2.16 8.13
CA PRO A 175 -5.27 -1.61 9.42
C PRO A 175 -6.79 -1.54 9.58
N THR A 176 -7.53 -1.15 8.55
CA THR A 176 -9.00 -1.02 8.61
C THR A 176 -9.71 -2.36 8.38
N ARG A 177 -9.28 -3.15 7.38
CA ARG A 177 -9.88 -4.46 7.09
C ARG A 177 -9.69 -5.43 8.25
N ASN A 178 -8.47 -5.52 8.80
CA ASN A 178 -8.18 -6.41 9.92
C ASN A 178 -8.92 -5.98 11.18
N ALA A 179 -9.02 -4.67 11.45
CA ALA A 179 -9.78 -4.14 12.58
C ALA A 179 -11.26 -4.57 12.55
N ARG A 180 -11.92 -4.46 11.39
CA ARG A 180 -13.31 -4.94 11.23
C ARG A 180 -13.46 -6.43 11.47
N ASN A 181 -12.40 -7.22 11.24
CA ASN A 181 -12.36 -8.65 11.50
C ASN A 181 -11.79 -9.01 12.89
N GLY A 182 -11.66 -8.01 13.79
CA GLY A 182 -11.16 -8.21 15.16
C GLY A 182 -9.69 -8.62 15.23
N TRP A 183 -8.89 -8.28 14.23
CA TRP A 183 -7.44 -8.48 14.22
C TRP A 183 -6.74 -7.13 14.37
N LEU A 184 -6.05 -6.96 15.48
CA LEU A 184 -5.46 -5.69 15.91
C LEU A 184 -3.95 -5.83 16.06
N PHE A 185 -3.24 -4.79 15.66
CA PHE A 185 -1.79 -4.71 15.76
C PHE A 185 -1.41 -3.91 17.02
N THR A 186 -0.48 -4.45 17.80
CA THR A 186 0.05 -3.76 19.00
C THR A 186 1.57 -3.74 18.97
N ARG A 187 2.19 -2.99 19.86
CA ARG A 187 3.65 -2.99 20.03
C ARG A 187 4.21 -4.42 20.25
N PHE A 188 3.48 -5.28 20.92
CA PHE A 188 3.92 -6.58 21.34
C PHE A 188 3.33 -7.75 20.54
N GLY A 189 2.87 -7.49 19.32
CA GLY A 189 2.31 -8.51 18.45
C GLY A 189 0.81 -8.29 18.16
N ASP A 190 0.14 -9.34 17.72
CA ASP A 190 -1.23 -9.25 17.24
C ASP A 190 -2.25 -9.73 18.27
N VAL A 191 -3.33 -8.96 18.41
CA VAL A 191 -4.52 -9.32 19.19
C VAL A 191 -5.64 -9.76 18.24
N LYS A 192 -6.05 -11.03 18.34
CA LYS A 192 -7.22 -11.56 17.61
C LYS A 192 -8.39 -11.66 18.58
N LEU A 193 -9.27 -10.67 18.59
CA LEU A 193 -10.36 -10.52 19.57
C LEU A 193 -11.32 -11.72 19.66
N LYS A 194 -11.45 -12.53 18.62
CA LYS A 194 -12.25 -13.76 18.66
C LYS A 194 -11.74 -14.80 19.66
N ASN A 195 -10.49 -14.69 20.11
CA ASN A 195 -9.90 -15.64 21.05
C ASN A 195 -10.54 -15.47 22.44
N SER A 196 -11.02 -16.58 23.04
CA SER A 196 -11.71 -16.62 24.33
C SER A 196 -10.86 -16.13 25.51
N ARG A 197 -9.54 -16.12 25.41
CA ARG A 197 -8.64 -15.59 26.43
C ARG A 197 -8.93 -14.13 26.76
N TYR A 198 -9.51 -13.36 25.83
CA TYR A 198 -9.84 -11.94 26.04
C TYR A 198 -11.20 -11.70 26.67
N ARG A 199 -12.01 -12.75 26.92
CA ARG A 199 -13.37 -12.61 27.48
C ARG A 199 -13.40 -11.81 28.79
N ASN A 200 -12.42 -12.02 29.66
CA ASN A 200 -12.33 -11.41 30.99
C ASN A 200 -11.05 -10.55 31.16
N ASP A 201 -10.39 -10.19 30.05
CA ASP A 201 -9.14 -9.40 30.09
C ASP A 201 -9.48 -7.92 30.20
N LEU A 202 -9.30 -7.34 31.38
CA LEU A 202 -9.59 -5.94 31.69
C LEU A 202 -8.46 -4.98 31.28
N ARG A 203 -7.37 -5.48 30.69
CA ARG A 203 -6.26 -4.64 30.21
C ARG A 203 -6.65 -3.93 28.92
N PRO A 204 -6.01 -2.79 28.56
CA PRO A 204 -6.15 -2.17 27.25
C PRO A 204 -5.61 -3.06 26.13
N LEU A 205 -5.94 -2.75 24.87
CA LEU A 205 -5.37 -3.48 23.72
C LEU A 205 -3.85 -3.47 23.73
N ASP A 206 -3.28 -2.30 23.89
CA ASP A 206 -1.85 -2.07 24.01
C ASP A 206 -1.62 -1.08 25.17
N PRO A 207 -0.89 -1.50 26.23
CA PRO A 207 -0.63 -0.63 27.39
C PRO A 207 0.28 0.56 27.05
N SER A 208 1.05 0.51 25.97
CA SER A 208 1.90 1.60 25.50
C SER A 208 1.18 2.59 24.56
N CYS A 209 -0.07 2.28 24.16
CA CYS A 209 -0.81 3.07 23.18
C CYS A 209 -1.74 4.09 23.86
N ASN A 210 -1.64 5.35 23.45
CA ASN A 210 -2.45 6.46 23.97
C ASN A 210 -3.70 6.78 23.11
N CYS A 211 -4.10 5.92 22.15
CA CYS A 211 -5.28 6.15 21.35
C CYS A 211 -6.57 6.14 22.19
N TYR A 212 -7.64 6.71 21.62
CA TYR A 212 -8.96 6.75 22.29
C TYR A 212 -9.43 5.37 22.77
N THR A 213 -9.23 4.33 21.95
CA THR A 213 -9.65 2.97 22.28
C THR A 213 -8.88 2.41 23.47
N CYS A 214 -7.55 2.52 23.49
CA CYS A 214 -6.73 1.97 24.57
C CYS A 214 -6.93 2.68 25.92
N ARG A 215 -7.21 3.99 25.90
CA ARG A 215 -7.45 4.78 27.12
C ARG A 215 -8.81 4.54 27.77
N ASN A 216 -9.80 4.10 27.01
CA ASN A 216 -11.19 4.08 27.47
C ASN A 216 -11.81 2.68 27.51
N PHE A 217 -11.25 1.68 26.84
CA PHE A 217 -11.87 0.37 26.67
C PHE A 217 -10.90 -0.76 26.92
N THR A 218 -11.43 -1.88 27.45
CA THR A 218 -10.68 -3.09 27.76
C THR A 218 -10.76 -4.10 26.61
N ARG A 219 -9.83 -5.06 26.56
CA ARG A 219 -9.88 -6.20 25.65
C ARG A 219 -11.19 -6.99 25.82
N ALA A 220 -11.67 -7.17 27.06
CA ALA A 220 -12.94 -7.85 27.33
C ALA A 220 -14.14 -7.17 26.69
N TYR A 221 -14.21 -5.84 26.78
CA TYR A 221 -15.30 -5.08 26.15
C TYR A 221 -15.24 -5.17 24.62
N LEU A 222 -14.07 -5.01 24.03
CA LEU A 222 -13.88 -5.11 22.58
C LEU A 222 -14.12 -6.55 22.08
N HIS A 223 -13.76 -7.58 22.84
CA HIS A 223 -14.10 -8.97 22.55
C HIS A 223 -15.62 -9.17 22.55
N HIS A 224 -16.34 -8.60 23.54
CA HIS A 224 -17.79 -8.66 23.57
C HIS A 224 -18.42 -8.01 22.35
N LEU A 225 -18.06 -6.76 22.03
CA LEU A 225 -18.58 -6.04 20.87
C LEU A 225 -18.30 -6.80 19.55
N HIS A 226 -17.10 -7.35 19.40
CA HIS A 226 -16.74 -8.15 18.22
C HIS A 226 -17.60 -9.41 18.13
N LYS A 227 -17.84 -10.10 19.25
CA LYS A 227 -18.61 -11.36 19.29
C LYS A 227 -20.09 -11.15 18.95
N VAL A 228 -20.68 -10.04 19.38
CA VAL A 228 -22.10 -9.72 19.12
C VAL A 228 -22.30 -8.94 17.81
N GLY A 229 -21.23 -8.60 17.09
CA GLY A 229 -21.32 -7.93 15.81
C GLY A 229 -21.64 -6.44 15.88
N GLU A 230 -21.38 -5.77 17.01
CA GLU A 230 -21.63 -4.35 17.18
C GLU A 230 -20.71 -3.47 16.32
N ILE A 231 -21.28 -2.52 15.59
CA ILE A 231 -20.56 -1.56 14.73
C ILE A 231 -19.53 -0.77 15.53
N LEU A 232 -19.84 -0.43 16.78
CA LEU A 232 -18.93 0.29 17.68
C LEU A 232 -17.60 -0.48 17.84
N GLY A 233 -17.63 -1.82 17.92
CA GLY A 233 -16.41 -2.64 17.99
C GLY A 233 -15.53 -2.43 16.78
N ALA A 234 -16.06 -2.50 15.57
CA ALA A 234 -15.30 -2.26 14.34
C ALA A 234 -14.71 -0.84 14.29
N ARG A 235 -15.47 0.17 14.74
CA ARG A 235 -15.01 1.56 14.80
C ARG A 235 -13.85 1.73 15.78
N LEU A 236 -13.97 1.23 17.02
CA LEU A 236 -12.95 1.34 18.06
C LEU A 236 -11.65 0.62 17.64
N ASN A 237 -11.80 -0.57 17.08
CA ASN A 237 -10.69 -1.36 16.54
C ASN A 237 -9.95 -0.60 15.41
N THR A 238 -10.69 0.05 14.52
CA THR A 238 -10.13 0.83 13.41
C THR A 238 -9.37 2.04 13.93
N ILE A 239 -9.91 2.76 14.93
CA ILE A 239 -9.21 3.88 15.58
C ILE A 239 -7.87 3.41 16.13
N HIS A 240 -7.84 2.26 16.82
CA HIS A 240 -6.59 1.73 17.36
C HIS A 240 -5.58 1.37 16.27
N ASN A 241 -5.98 0.56 15.28
CA ASN A 241 -5.05 0.13 14.23
C ASN A 241 -4.48 1.31 13.43
N LEU A 242 -5.31 2.30 13.07
CA LEU A 242 -4.83 3.50 12.38
C LEU A 242 -3.87 4.31 13.27
N SER A 243 -4.20 4.49 14.55
CA SER A 243 -3.31 5.19 15.50
C SER A 243 -1.96 4.47 15.62
N PHE A 244 -1.96 3.13 15.67
CA PHE A 244 -0.74 2.34 15.73
C PHE A 244 0.12 2.50 14.47
N TYR A 245 -0.49 2.43 13.28
CA TYR A 245 0.24 2.63 12.01
C TYR A 245 0.85 4.03 11.91
N LEU A 246 0.08 5.07 12.27
CA LEU A 246 0.60 6.44 12.27
C LEU A 246 1.72 6.62 13.30
N GLN A 247 1.62 5.97 14.47
CA GLN A 247 2.62 6.03 15.51
C GLN A 247 3.95 5.41 15.05
N ILE A 248 3.93 4.19 14.45
CA ILE A 248 5.18 3.57 13.97
C ILE A 248 5.81 4.36 12.83
N MET A 249 5.02 4.96 11.94
CA MET A 249 5.55 5.86 10.91
C MET A 249 6.21 7.10 11.53
N GLN A 250 5.63 7.68 12.59
CA GLN A 250 6.24 8.81 13.30
C GLN A 250 7.53 8.39 14.01
N GLU A 251 7.51 7.28 14.74
CA GLU A 251 8.71 6.77 15.43
C GLU A 251 9.86 6.47 14.45
N MET A 252 9.56 5.95 13.26
CA MET A 252 10.56 5.75 12.22
C MET A 252 11.16 7.08 11.75
N ARG A 253 10.34 8.11 11.49
CA ARG A 253 10.84 9.46 11.14
C ARG A 253 11.73 10.03 12.22
N ASP A 254 11.26 10.00 13.46
CA ASP A 254 12.03 10.54 14.61
C ASP A 254 13.38 9.82 14.78
N SER A 255 13.39 8.49 14.59
CA SER A 255 14.61 7.67 14.67
C SER A 255 15.58 7.89 13.52
N LEU A 256 15.08 8.17 12.32
CA LEU A 256 15.90 8.55 11.16
C LEU A 256 16.55 9.92 11.37
N GLU A 257 15.78 10.91 11.81
CA GLU A 257 16.29 12.25 12.14
C GLU A 257 17.36 12.21 13.24
N ALA A 258 17.16 11.33 14.24
CA ALA A 258 18.10 11.14 15.34
C ALA A 258 19.31 10.25 14.98
N GLY A 259 19.35 9.63 13.78
CA GLY A 259 20.40 8.67 13.40
C GLY A 259 20.37 7.36 14.18
N THR A 260 19.21 6.97 14.76
CA THR A 260 19.05 5.80 15.63
C THR A 260 18.15 4.71 15.03
N PHE A 261 17.82 4.80 13.76
CA PHE A 261 16.84 3.93 13.09
C PHE A 261 17.15 2.42 13.23
N GLU A 262 18.42 2.01 13.06
CA GLU A 262 18.79 0.59 13.19
C GLU A 262 18.57 0.04 14.61
N ALA A 263 18.85 0.84 15.63
CA ALA A 263 18.58 0.45 17.02
C ALA A 263 17.07 0.37 17.28
N TRP A 264 16.29 1.34 16.79
CA TRP A 264 14.83 1.35 16.88
C TRP A 264 14.21 0.14 16.16
N LYS A 265 14.66 -0.15 14.95
CA LYS A 265 14.21 -1.30 14.14
C LYS A 265 14.43 -2.63 14.88
N LYS A 266 15.61 -2.80 15.46
CA LYS A 266 15.93 -3.99 16.26
C LYS A 266 15.00 -4.12 17.47
N GLN A 267 14.82 -3.04 18.23
CA GLN A 267 13.92 -3.00 19.40
C GLN A 267 12.46 -3.28 18.99
N PHE A 268 12.00 -2.70 17.87
CA PHE A 268 10.67 -2.96 17.34
C PHE A 268 10.47 -4.45 17.03
N ALA A 269 11.44 -5.09 16.37
CA ALA A 269 11.35 -6.52 16.06
C ALA A 269 11.35 -7.39 17.34
N GLU A 270 12.16 -7.07 18.34
CA GLU A 270 12.18 -7.75 19.63
C GLU A 270 10.85 -7.60 20.39
N ASP A 271 10.29 -6.39 20.42
CA ASP A 271 9.00 -6.11 21.04
C ASP A 271 7.87 -6.91 20.34
N ARG A 272 7.83 -6.91 19.01
CA ARG A 272 6.83 -7.68 18.24
C ARG A 272 6.96 -9.18 18.45
N ALA A 273 8.19 -9.70 18.58
CA ALA A 273 8.46 -11.12 18.83
C ALA A 273 8.08 -11.58 20.24
N ARG A 274 8.01 -10.65 21.24
CA ARG A 274 7.64 -10.97 22.62
C ARG A 274 6.24 -11.56 22.71
N GLY A 275 5.33 -11.14 21.85
CA GLY A 275 3.94 -11.54 21.89
C GLY A 275 3.11 -10.77 22.92
N VAL A 276 1.78 -10.87 22.73
CA VAL A 276 0.82 -10.24 23.64
C VAL A 276 0.51 -11.21 24.78
N GLU A 277 0.78 -10.80 26.02
CA GLU A 277 0.43 -11.54 27.25
C GLU A 277 -1.09 -11.62 27.46
#